data_97823a96125822f6ecce0b373f245a29
#
_entry.id   97823a96125822f6ecce0b373f245a29
#
_cell.length_a   1.000
_cell.length_b   1.000
_cell.length_c   1.000
_cell.angle_alpha   90.00
_cell.angle_beta   90.00
_cell.angle_gamma   90.00
#
_symmetry.space_group_name_H-M   'P 1'
#
loop_
_entity.id
_entity.type
_entity.pdbx_description
1 polymer ?
#
loop_
_entity_poly.entity_id
_entity_poly.type
_entity_poly.pdbx_seq_one_letter_code
_entity_poly.pdbx_strand_id
1 'polypeptide(L)'
;MKPILECKGLSKKYNNMCYALTNLNLALAPGQIVGLLGPNGSGKSTLIKLVNDLLIPTEGVVLVDGMAPGVETKKLVSYLPERSYLDPSMKIRDIISYFADFYENFVTDRAYHMMTDLEIDVNARMRTLSKGTKEKVQLALVMSRDARLYILDEPIGGVDPAARDYILRTILTNYSEDATILLSTH
;
A
#
# COMPACT_ATOMS: atom_id res chain seq x y z
N MET A 1 23.20 4.79 -6.34
CA MET A 1 22.34 4.34 -5.21
C MET A 1 21.46 3.24 -5.78
N LYS A 2 21.24 2.13 -5.07
CA LYS A 2 20.39 1.01 -5.53
C LYS A 2 18.91 1.43 -5.49
N PRO A 3 18.14 1.26 -6.57
CA PRO A 3 16.71 1.58 -6.54
C PRO A 3 15.95 0.70 -5.54
N ILE A 4 14.92 1.28 -4.88
CA ILE A 4 14.00 0.51 -4.04
C ILE A 4 12.97 -0.26 -4.89
N LEU A 5 12.59 0.29 -6.03
CA LEU A 5 11.73 -0.35 -7.02
C LEU A 5 12.33 -0.17 -8.40
N GLU A 6 12.49 -1.26 -9.15
CA GLU A 6 13.01 -1.24 -10.51
C GLU A 6 12.17 -2.12 -11.43
N CYS A 7 11.80 -1.59 -12.59
CA CYS A 7 11.17 -2.33 -13.68
C CYS A 7 12.04 -2.24 -14.92
N LYS A 8 12.30 -3.37 -15.58
CA LYS A 8 13.10 -3.45 -16.82
C LYS A 8 12.31 -4.18 -17.89
N GLY A 9 11.89 -3.45 -18.93
CA GLY A 9 11.11 -4.01 -20.01
C GLY A 9 9.82 -4.67 -19.58
N LEU A 10 9.25 -4.22 -18.45
CA LEU A 10 8.13 -4.88 -17.78
C LEU A 10 6.86 -4.80 -18.64
N SER A 11 6.32 -5.96 -19.00
CA SER A 11 5.08 -6.09 -19.77
C SER A 11 4.12 -7.06 -19.07
N LYS A 12 2.84 -6.74 -19.09
CA LYS A 12 1.77 -7.61 -18.62
C LYS A 12 0.63 -7.67 -19.59
N LYS A 13 0.32 -8.88 -20.05
CA LYS A 13 -0.80 -9.20 -20.92
C LYS A 13 -1.84 -10.01 -20.16
N TYR A 14 -3.10 -9.60 -20.27
CA TYR A 14 -4.25 -10.38 -19.79
C TYR A 14 -4.89 -11.08 -20.97
N ASN A 15 -5.04 -12.38 -20.88
CA ASN A 15 -5.52 -13.22 -21.98
C ASN A 15 -4.72 -12.93 -23.27
N ASN A 16 -4.93 -13.55 -24.36
CA ASN A 16 -4.07 -13.35 -25.56
C ASN A 16 -4.31 -12.02 -26.33
N MET A 17 -5.04 -11.04 -25.79
CA MET A 17 -5.52 -9.89 -26.59
C MET A 17 -5.10 -8.50 -26.13
N CYS A 18 -4.84 -8.25 -24.84
CA CYS A 18 -4.62 -6.88 -24.39
C CYS A 18 -3.43 -6.74 -23.44
N TYR A 19 -2.50 -5.85 -23.78
CA TYR A 19 -1.43 -5.44 -22.88
C TYR A 19 -1.97 -4.39 -21.89
N ALA A 20 -1.83 -4.64 -20.61
CA ALA A 20 -2.07 -3.65 -19.55
C ALA A 20 -0.81 -2.83 -19.24
N LEU A 21 0.36 -3.41 -19.49
CA LEU A 21 1.67 -2.74 -19.45
C LEU A 21 2.50 -3.22 -20.62
N THR A 22 3.24 -2.31 -21.24
CA THR A 22 4.11 -2.61 -22.38
C THR A 22 5.46 -1.95 -22.18
N ASN A 23 6.52 -2.76 -22.06
CA ASN A 23 7.92 -2.34 -22.00
C ASN A 23 8.19 -1.21 -21.00
N LEU A 24 7.56 -1.28 -19.81
CA LEU A 24 7.75 -0.28 -18.77
C LEU A 24 9.17 -0.36 -18.19
N ASN A 25 9.85 0.78 -18.22
CA ASN A 25 11.13 0.96 -17.56
C ASN A 25 10.97 2.05 -16.49
N LEU A 26 11.23 1.70 -15.23
CA LEU A 26 11.05 2.58 -14.07
C LEU A 26 12.14 2.25 -13.04
N ALA A 27 12.69 3.29 -12.43
CA ALA A 27 13.57 3.13 -11.28
C ALA A 27 13.24 4.20 -10.24
N LEU A 28 12.88 3.79 -9.02
CA LEU A 28 12.62 4.68 -7.91
C LEU A 28 13.76 4.58 -6.90
N ALA A 29 14.33 5.72 -6.56
CA ALA A 29 15.33 5.81 -5.49
C ALA A 29 14.67 5.70 -4.12
N PRO A 30 15.39 5.28 -3.06
CA PRO A 30 14.93 5.38 -1.68
C PRO A 30 14.63 6.83 -1.28
N GLY A 31 13.71 7.04 -0.30
CA GLY A 31 13.41 8.34 0.27
C GLY A 31 12.56 9.26 -0.63
N GLN A 32 11.78 8.73 -1.56
CA GLN A 32 10.97 9.52 -2.48
C GLN A 32 9.46 9.31 -2.24
N ILE A 33 8.67 10.37 -2.47
CA ILE A 33 7.22 10.27 -2.61
C ILE A 33 6.91 10.41 -4.09
N VAL A 34 6.33 9.39 -4.69
CA VAL A 34 6.08 9.29 -6.12
C VAL A 34 4.59 9.07 -6.40
N GLY A 35 4.01 9.94 -7.20
CA GLY A 35 2.64 9.81 -7.68
C GLY A 35 2.57 9.00 -8.98
N LEU A 36 1.77 7.93 -8.98
CA LEU A 36 1.43 7.14 -10.17
C LEU A 36 0.10 7.65 -10.73
N LEU A 37 0.18 8.56 -11.70
CA LEU A 37 -0.97 9.28 -12.24
C LEU A 37 -1.46 8.64 -13.53
N GLY A 38 -2.75 8.64 -13.76
CA GLY A 38 -3.33 8.19 -15.03
C GLY A 38 -4.80 7.76 -14.91
N PRO A 39 -5.54 7.74 -16.02
CA PRO A 39 -6.95 7.36 -16.02
C PRO A 39 -7.15 5.88 -15.65
N ASN A 40 -8.41 5.50 -15.41
CA ASN A 40 -8.78 4.11 -15.24
C ASN A 40 -8.36 3.28 -16.46
N GLY A 41 -7.80 2.09 -16.20
CA GLY A 41 -7.29 1.21 -17.27
C GLY A 41 -5.87 1.55 -17.77
N SER A 42 -5.18 2.57 -17.24
CA SER A 42 -3.81 2.90 -17.65
C SER A 42 -2.72 1.94 -17.13
N GLY A 43 -3.11 0.91 -16.36
CA GLY A 43 -2.16 -0.10 -15.88
C GLY A 43 -1.64 0.11 -14.46
N LYS A 44 -2.04 1.18 -13.73
CA LYS A 44 -1.59 1.47 -12.35
C LYS A 44 -1.73 0.28 -11.41
N SER A 45 -2.95 -0.24 -11.27
CA SER A 45 -3.22 -1.39 -10.39
C SER A 45 -2.56 -2.68 -10.89
N THR A 46 -2.27 -2.79 -12.19
CA THR A 46 -1.49 -3.91 -12.74
C THR A 46 -0.04 -3.83 -12.28
N LEU A 47 0.59 -2.66 -12.36
CA LEU A 47 1.94 -2.44 -11.84
C LEU A 47 2.00 -2.74 -10.34
N ILE A 48 1.08 -2.18 -9.56
CA ILE A 48 0.99 -2.42 -8.10
C ILE A 48 0.88 -3.90 -7.77
N LYS A 49 0.05 -4.64 -8.49
CA LYS A 49 -0.11 -6.10 -8.30
C LYS A 49 1.15 -6.89 -8.64
N LEU A 50 1.88 -6.48 -9.68
CA LEU A 50 3.17 -7.10 -10.05
C LEU A 50 4.23 -6.86 -8.96
N VAL A 51 4.32 -5.66 -8.42
CA VAL A 51 5.25 -5.31 -7.33
C VAL A 51 4.94 -6.10 -6.05
N ASN A 52 3.66 -6.37 -5.77
CA ASN A 52 3.20 -7.11 -4.59
C ASN A 52 3.14 -8.64 -4.78
N ASP A 53 3.68 -9.18 -5.89
CA ASP A 53 3.65 -10.63 -6.18
C ASP A 53 2.21 -11.19 -6.26
N LEU A 54 1.27 -10.37 -6.68
CA LEU A 54 -0.13 -10.76 -6.94
C LEU A 54 -0.36 -11.13 -8.42
N LEU A 55 0.60 -10.79 -9.27
CA LEU A 55 0.64 -11.11 -10.69
C LEU A 55 2.07 -11.44 -11.10
N ILE A 56 2.21 -12.30 -12.11
CA ILE A 56 3.49 -12.64 -12.73
C ILE A 56 3.63 -11.81 -14.01
N PRO A 57 4.81 -11.19 -14.29
CA PRO A 57 5.10 -10.52 -15.56
C PRO A 57 4.91 -11.45 -16.75
N THR A 58 4.49 -10.90 -17.90
CA THR A 58 4.52 -11.62 -19.17
C THR A 58 5.91 -11.53 -19.78
N GLU A 59 6.55 -10.36 -19.69
CA GLU A 59 7.91 -10.09 -20.16
C GLU A 59 8.59 -9.12 -19.21
N GLY A 60 9.92 -9.10 -19.23
CA GLY A 60 10.72 -8.23 -18.39
C GLY A 60 10.73 -8.65 -16.93
N VAL A 61 11.17 -7.75 -16.06
CA VAL A 61 11.30 -8.02 -14.63
C VAL A 61 10.86 -6.82 -13.80
N VAL A 62 10.37 -7.10 -12.60
CA VAL A 62 10.19 -6.14 -11.52
C VAL A 62 11.04 -6.57 -10.34
N LEU A 63 11.72 -5.63 -9.70
CA LEU A 63 12.60 -5.87 -8.55
C LEU A 63 12.27 -4.90 -7.44
N VAL A 64 12.19 -5.38 -6.21
CA VAL A 64 12.07 -4.58 -4.99
C VAL A 64 13.36 -4.76 -4.20
N ASP A 65 14.07 -3.68 -3.95
CA ASP A 65 15.41 -3.69 -3.37
C ASP A 65 16.35 -4.70 -4.07
N GLY A 66 16.23 -4.81 -5.41
CA GLY A 66 17.01 -5.71 -6.26
C GLY A 66 16.64 -7.18 -6.17
N MET A 67 15.54 -7.54 -5.50
CA MET A 67 15.01 -8.89 -5.39
C MET A 67 13.71 -9.02 -6.18
N ALA A 68 13.47 -10.18 -6.77
CA ALA A 68 12.17 -10.49 -7.37
C ALA A 68 11.08 -10.48 -6.28
N PRO A 69 9.84 -10.02 -6.59
CA PRO A 69 8.73 -10.08 -5.66
C PRO A 69 8.52 -11.49 -5.07
N GLY A 70 8.28 -11.55 -3.76
CA GLY A 70 8.14 -12.81 -3.03
C GLY A 70 8.09 -12.57 -1.52
N VAL A 71 8.32 -13.60 -0.74
CA VAL A 71 8.22 -13.54 0.73
C VAL A 71 9.13 -12.46 1.33
N GLU A 72 10.39 -12.39 0.89
CA GLU A 72 11.34 -11.42 1.43
C GLU A 72 10.98 -9.98 1.09
N THR A 73 10.48 -9.73 -0.13
CA THR A 73 10.05 -8.37 -0.51
C THR A 73 8.78 -7.94 0.21
N LYS A 74 7.89 -8.88 0.59
CA LYS A 74 6.69 -8.59 1.40
C LYS A 74 7.01 -8.08 2.81
N LYS A 75 8.19 -8.40 3.34
CA LYS A 75 8.70 -7.80 4.59
C LYS A 75 9.06 -6.32 4.41
N LEU A 76 9.50 -5.93 3.22
CA LEU A 76 9.92 -4.55 2.89
C LEU A 76 8.77 -3.67 2.40
N VAL A 77 7.70 -4.27 1.89
CA VAL A 77 6.57 -3.55 1.28
C VAL A 77 5.38 -3.51 2.24
N SER A 78 4.83 -2.32 2.45
CA SER A 78 3.53 -2.12 3.08
C SER A 78 2.52 -1.66 2.02
N TYR A 79 1.44 -2.41 1.85
CA TYR A 79 0.48 -2.21 0.76
C TYR A 79 -0.91 -1.90 1.28
N LEU A 80 -1.47 -0.77 0.82
CA LEU A 80 -2.86 -0.39 0.98
C LEU A 80 -3.59 -0.61 -0.34
N PRO A 81 -4.43 -1.63 -0.47
CA PRO A 81 -5.24 -1.83 -1.68
C PRO A 81 -6.45 -0.89 -1.72
N GLU A 82 -6.93 -0.59 -2.92
CA GLU A 82 -8.14 0.21 -3.16
C GLU A 82 -9.38 -0.33 -2.40
N ARG A 83 -9.49 -1.66 -2.28
CA ARG A 83 -10.63 -2.30 -1.59
C ARG A 83 -10.20 -2.88 -0.26
N SER A 84 -11.11 -2.75 0.72
CA SER A 84 -10.90 -3.36 2.04
C SER A 84 -10.80 -4.89 1.94
N TYR A 85 -9.78 -5.42 2.59
CA TYR A 85 -9.53 -6.86 2.75
C TYR A 85 -9.68 -7.33 4.20
N LEU A 86 -9.97 -6.41 5.12
CA LEU A 86 -10.13 -6.74 6.53
C LEU A 86 -11.47 -7.42 6.79
N ASP A 87 -11.46 -8.45 7.64
CA ASP A 87 -12.68 -9.17 8.02
C ASP A 87 -13.65 -8.24 8.77
N PRO A 88 -14.86 -8.02 8.24
CA PRO A 88 -15.85 -7.15 8.87
C PRO A 88 -16.28 -7.59 10.27
N SER A 89 -16.12 -8.87 10.62
CA SER A 89 -16.52 -9.43 11.92
C SER A 89 -15.51 -9.19 13.04
N MET A 90 -14.23 -8.95 12.69
CA MET A 90 -13.16 -8.74 13.66
C MET A 90 -13.29 -7.39 14.37
N LYS A 91 -12.86 -7.33 15.63
CA LYS A 91 -12.63 -6.08 16.35
C LYS A 91 -11.31 -5.48 15.89
N ILE A 92 -11.18 -4.15 15.98
CA ILE A 92 -9.96 -3.46 15.56
C ILE A 92 -8.74 -3.94 16.34
N ARG A 93 -8.85 -4.12 17.66
CA ARG A 93 -7.77 -4.67 18.48
C ARG A 93 -7.30 -6.06 18.03
N ASP A 94 -8.23 -6.91 17.58
CA ASP A 94 -7.92 -8.27 17.14
C ASP A 94 -7.20 -8.21 15.77
N ILE A 95 -7.54 -7.24 14.92
CA ILE A 95 -6.85 -6.97 13.66
C ILE A 95 -5.43 -6.43 13.93
N ILE A 96 -5.26 -5.52 14.90
CA ILE A 96 -3.94 -5.01 15.32
C ILE A 96 -3.07 -6.17 15.78
N SER A 97 -3.59 -7.05 16.65
CA SER A 97 -2.88 -8.25 17.11
C SER A 97 -2.50 -9.17 15.95
N TYR A 98 -3.43 -9.42 15.03
CA TYR A 98 -3.16 -10.23 13.82
C TYR A 98 -2.03 -9.65 12.97
N PHE A 99 -1.99 -8.32 12.79
CA PHE A 99 -0.90 -7.66 12.05
C PHE A 99 0.43 -7.79 12.79
N ALA A 100 0.44 -7.65 14.11
CA ALA A 100 1.63 -7.82 14.94
C ALA A 100 2.18 -9.25 14.89
N ASP A 101 1.31 -10.24 14.86
CA ASP A 101 1.71 -11.66 14.75
C ASP A 101 2.24 -12.01 13.35
N PHE A 102 1.69 -11.34 12.31
CA PHE A 102 2.02 -11.65 10.91
C PHE A 102 3.22 -10.88 10.37
N TYR A 103 3.43 -9.64 10.81
CA TYR A 103 4.49 -8.76 10.31
C TYR A 103 5.48 -8.40 11.44
N GLU A 104 6.70 -8.93 11.38
CA GLU A 104 7.78 -8.63 12.33
C GLU A 104 8.09 -7.13 12.46
N ASN A 105 7.86 -6.36 11.38
CA ASN A 105 8.09 -4.92 11.33
C ASN A 105 6.83 -4.08 11.65
N PHE A 106 5.81 -4.66 12.27
CA PHE A 106 4.62 -3.93 12.69
C PHE A 106 4.84 -3.29 14.07
N VAL A 107 4.59 -2.00 14.16
CA VAL A 107 4.75 -1.21 15.40
C VAL A 107 3.38 -1.06 16.06
N THR A 108 3.08 -1.94 16.99
CA THR A 108 1.77 -2.05 17.68
C THR A 108 1.38 -0.74 18.35
N ASP A 109 2.32 -0.09 19.06
CA ASP A 109 2.05 1.17 19.77
C ASP A 109 1.66 2.28 18.79
N ARG A 110 2.30 2.35 17.62
CA ARG A 110 1.94 3.31 16.56
C ARG A 110 0.49 3.09 16.10
N ALA A 111 0.08 1.83 15.91
CA ALA A 111 -1.29 1.52 15.53
C ALA A 111 -2.31 2.00 16.58
N TYR A 112 -2.06 1.73 17.87
CA TYR A 112 -2.94 2.19 18.95
C TYR A 112 -2.97 3.71 19.07
N HIS A 113 -1.84 4.40 18.94
CA HIS A 113 -1.79 5.87 18.93
C HIS A 113 -2.64 6.43 17.79
N MET A 114 -2.50 5.90 16.58
CA MET A 114 -3.30 6.34 15.44
C MET A 114 -4.80 6.09 15.63
N MET A 115 -5.20 4.98 16.27
CA MET A 115 -6.61 4.75 16.60
C MET A 115 -7.12 5.77 17.63
N THR A 116 -6.30 6.14 18.61
CA THR A 116 -6.63 7.17 19.61
C THR A 116 -6.79 8.54 18.96
N ASP A 117 -5.86 8.95 18.10
CA ASP A 117 -5.91 10.23 17.39
C ASP A 117 -7.13 10.33 16.46
N LEU A 118 -7.61 9.20 15.97
CA LEU A 118 -8.80 9.08 15.14
C LEU A 118 -10.11 8.98 15.93
N GLU A 119 -10.03 8.94 17.26
CA GLU A 119 -11.18 8.70 18.15
C GLU A 119 -11.91 7.38 17.81
N ILE A 120 -11.16 6.34 17.42
CA ILE A 120 -11.70 5.04 17.03
C ILE A 120 -11.64 4.08 18.23
N ASP A 121 -12.79 3.57 18.67
CA ASP A 121 -12.86 2.51 19.68
C ASP A 121 -12.29 1.19 19.12
N VAL A 122 -11.16 0.75 19.66
CA VAL A 122 -10.49 -0.50 19.29
C VAL A 122 -11.32 -1.75 19.58
N ASN A 123 -12.35 -1.66 20.42
CA ASN A 123 -13.29 -2.75 20.71
C ASN A 123 -14.44 -2.81 19.69
N ALA A 124 -14.61 -1.78 18.86
CA ALA A 124 -15.60 -1.78 17.78
C ALA A 124 -15.25 -2.84 16.71
N ARG A 125 -16.29 -3.40 16.09
CA ARG A 125 -16.10 -4.31 14.94
C ARG A 125 -16.01 -3.52 13.64
N MET A 126 -15.19 -3.96 12.70
CA MET A 126 -15.04 -3.32 11.39
C MET A 126 -16.38 -3.08 10.69
N ARG A 127 -17.33 -4.02 10.77
CA ARG A 127 -18.65 -3.89 10.13
C ARG A 127 -19.48 -2.71 10.65
N THR A 128 -19.25 -2.25 11.90
CA THR A 128 -20.01 -1.16 12.53
C THR A 128 -19.49 0.22 12.16
N LEU A 129 -18.32 0.30 11.54
CA LEU A 129 -17.70 1.56 11.16
C LEU A 129 -18.26 2.09 9.84
N SER A 130 -18.24 3.41 9.68
CA SER A 130 -18.52 4.06 8.40
C SER A 130 -17.47 3.67 7.35
N LYS A 131 -17.76 3.87 6.07
CA LYS A 131 -16.80 3.61 4.99
C LYS A 131 -15.50 4.40 5.21
N GLY A 132 -15.58 5.70 5.45
CA GLY A 132 -14.40 6.55 5.67
C GLY A 132 -13.61 6.16 6.91
N THR A 133 -14.28 5.72 8.00
CA THR A 133 -13.58 5.23 9.20
C THR A 133 -12.84 3.93 8.92
N LYS A 134 -13.42 3.02 8.12
CA LYS A 134 -12.74 1.79 7.69
C LYS A 134 -11.47 2.09 6.88
N GLU A 135 -11.53 3.06 5.99
CA GLU A 135 -10.39 3.50 5.18
C GLU A 135 -9.27 4.07 6.08
N LYS A 136 -9.63 4.88 7.08
CA LYS A 136 -8.68 5.40 8.08
C LYS A 136 -8.02 4.28 8.89
N VAL A 137 -8.79 3.28 9.35
CA VAL A 137 -8.25 2.10 10.06
C VAL A 137 -7.25 1.37 9.19
N GLN A 138 -7.59 1.10 7.93
CA GLN A 138 -6.69 0.40 7.01
C GLN A 138 -5.39 1.16 6.76
N LEU A 139 -5.49 2.48 6.55
CA LEU A 139 -4.31 3.34 6.39
C LEU A 139 -3.44 3.29 7.65
N ALA A 140 -4.03 3.43 8.83
CA ALA A 140 -3.30 3.39 10.10
C ALA A 140 -2.55 2.06 10.26
N LEU A 141 -3.16 0.92 9.94
CA LEU A 141 -2.49 -0.38 9.98
C LEU A 141 -1.32 -0.47 9.00
N VAL A 142 -1.49 0.01 7.77
CA VAL A 142 -0.43 0.02 6.75
C VAL A 142 0.72 0.93 7.16
N MET A 143 0.43 2.14 7.68
CA MET A 143 1.44 3.10 8.14
C MET A 143 2.10 2.71 9.48
N SER A 144 1.52 1.75 10.20
CA SER A 144 2.11 1.20 11.43
C SER A 144 3.19 0.14 11.19
N ARG A 145 3.51 -0.19 9.93
CA ARG A 145 4.66 -1.03 9.60
C ARG A 145 5.89 -0.16 9.34
N ASP A 146 7.07 -0.63 9.76
CA ASP A 146 8.35 -0.05 9.36
C ASP A 146 8.78 -0.64 8.00
N ALA A 147 8.17 -0.15 6.94
CA ALA A 147 8.42 -0.59 5.57
C ALA A 147 9.43 0.32 4.85
N ARG A 148 10.14 -0.23 3.86
CA ARG A 148 11.01 0.55 2.97
C ARG A 148 10.30 1.07 1.73
N LEU A 149 9.18 0.44 1.36
CA LEU A 149 8.32 0.84 0.25
C LEU A 149 6.85 0.75 0.69
N TYR A 150 6.18 1.89 0.72
CA TYR A 150 4.73 1.95 0.90
C TYR A 150 4.08 2.08 -0.47
N ILE A 151 3.10 1.24 -0.75
CA ILE A 151 2.29 1.28 -1.97
C ILE A 151 0.85 1.54 -1.58
N LEU A 152 0.34 2.70 -1.97
CA LEU A 152 -1.00 3.16 -1.60
C LEU A 152 -1.85 3.27 -2.87
N ASP A 153 -2.79 2.34 -3.04
CA ASP A 153 -3.65 2.28 -4.23
C ASP A 153 -4.93 3.08 -3.98
N GLU A 154 -5.03 4.25 -4.63
CA GLU A 154 -6.15 5.20 -4.52
C GLU A 154 -6.48 5.61 -3.07
N PRO A 155 -5.49 5.98 -2.22
CA PRO A 155 -5.70 6.22 -0.79
C PRO A 155 -6.64 7.39 -0.49
N ILE A 156 -6.84 8.29 -1.46
CA ILE A 156 -7.71 9.47 -1.37
C ILE A 156 -8.91 9.40 -2.32
N GLY A 157 -9.12 8.25 -2.97
CA GLY A 157 -10.20 8.04 -3.92
C GLY A 157 -11.57 8.00 -3.23
N GLY A 158 -12.45 8.93 -3.58
CA GLY A 158 -13.84 8.94 -3.08
C GLY A 158 -14.02 9.31 -1.60
N VAL A 159 -13.00 9.85 -0.93
CA VAL A 159 -13.10 10.38 0.43
C VAL A 159 -13.44 11.86 0.44
N ASP A 160 -14.09 12.32 1.52
CA ASP A 160 -14.39 13.74 1.71
C ASP A 160 -13.11 14.58 1.93
N PRO A 161 -13.14 15.90 1.73
CA PRO A 161 -11.96 16.77 1.85
C PRO A 161 -11.26 16.71 3.21
N ALA A 162 -11.99 16.60 4.32
CA ALA A 162 -11.39 16.54 5.65
C ALA A 162 -10.65 15.20 5.86
N ALA A 163 -11.21 14.11 5.34
CA ALA A 163 -10.55 12.82 5.37
C ALA A 163 -9.29 12.78 4.49
N ARG A 164 -9.27 13.52 3.35
CA ARG A 164 -8.06 13.65 2.51
C ARG A 164 -6.91 14.30 3.26
N ASP A 165 -7.15 15.41 3.93
CA ASP A 165 -6.13 16.11 4.72
C ASP A 165 -5.56 15.21 5.82
N TYR A 166 -6.43 14.46 6.49
CA TYR A 166 -5.99 13.49 7.49
C TYR A 166 -5.11 12.40 6.87
N ILE A 167 -5.53 11.80 5.75
CA ILE A 167 -4.78 10.74 5.05
C ILE A 167 -3.39 11.26 4.65
N LEU A 168 -3.32 12.44 4.03
CA LEU A 168 -2.05 13.04 3.61
C LEU A 168 -1.13 13.33 4.80
N ARG A 169 -1.66 13.93 5.88
CA ARG A 169 -0.88 14.16 7.10
C ARG A 169 -0.38 12.85 7.69
N THR A 170 -1.23 11.84 7.82
CA THR A 170 -0.87 10.52 8.34
C THR A 170 0.28 9.89 7.53
N ILE A 171 0.21 9.97 6.20
CA ILE A 171 1.26 9.48 5.32
C ILE A 171 2.58 10.24 5.60
N LEU A 172 2.52 11.58 5.63
CA LEU A 172 3.71 12.43 5.77
C LEU A 172 4.37 12.36 7.15
N THR A 173 3.61 12.07 8.20
CA THR A 173 4.12 12.07 9.58
C THR A 173 4.54 10.69 10.10
N ASN A 174 4.13 9.61 9.43
CA ASN A 174 4.32 8.25 9.93
C ASN A 174 5.22 7.37 9.05
N TYR A 175 5.91 7.93 8.07
CA TYR A 175 6.91 7.19 7.31
C TYR A 175 8.33 7.61 7.69
N SER A 176 9.29 6.71 7.51
CA SER A 176 10.72 7.03 7.64
C SER A 176 11.19 7.83 6.42
N GLU A 177 12.05 8.84 6.62
CA GLU A 177 12.63 9.63 5.52
C GLU A 177 13.39 8.77 4.49
N ASP A 178 13.89 7.60 4.91
CA ASP A 178 14.55 6.64 4.02
C ASP A 178 13.55 5.75 3.26
N ALA A 179 12.28 5.75 3.63
CA ALA A 179 11.25 4.96 2.96
C ALA A 179 10.74 5.68 1.70
N THR A 180 10.30 4.89 0.73
CA THR A 180 9.68 5.40 -0.50
C THR A 180 8.19 5.16 -0.46
N ILE A 181 7.42 6.14 -0.92
CA ILE A 181 5.97 6.03 -1.05
C ILE A 181 5.61 6.09 -2.53
N LEU A 182 4.92 5.07 -3.01
CA LEU A 182 4.28 5.04 -4.32
C LEU A 182 2.78 5.13 -4.12
N LEU A 183 2.19 6.23 -4.55
CA LEU A 183 0.76 6.45 -4.38
C LEU A 183 0.08 6.58 -5.75
N SER A 184 -0.96 5.77 -6.00
CA SER A 184 -1.77 5.89 -7.22
C SER A 184 -2.92 6.87 -6.99
N THR A 185 -3.22 7.65 -8.04
CA THR A 185 -4.41 8.52 -8.07
C THR A 185 -4.83 8.81 -9.51
N HIS A 186 -6.03 9.34 -9.64
CA HIS A 186 -6.60 9.79 -10.93
C HIS A 186 -6.22 11.21 -11.26
#